data_5e1af510e07a10b40183756f03a12564
#
_entry.id   5e1af510e07a10b40183756f03a12564
#
_cell.length_a   1.000
_cell.length_b   1.000
_cell.length_c   1.000
_cell.angle_alpha   90.00
_cell.angle_beta   90.00
_cell.angle_gamma   90.00
#
_symmetry.space_group_name_H-M   'P 1'
#
loop_
_entity.id
_entity.type
_entity.pdbx_description
1 polymer ?
#
loop_
_entity_poly.entity_id
_entity_poly.type
_entity_poly.pdbx_seq_one_letter_code
_entity_poly.pdbx_strand_id
1 'polypeptide(L)'
;MLEASGIPNNIVNAMKDKGYEKLTPVQEEVIKEEYSGLDLLVSAQTGSGKTIAFGLAIVDNLTTDSKLFKTPKSPEALIIVPTRELALQVKNELSWFLASSDAKIVSCVGGMDIRTERRNLETKPNIVVGTPGRLKDHIERGYFNVSNI
;
A
#
# COMPACT_ATOMS: atom_id res chain seq x y z
N MET A 1 14.44 -12.22 13.45
CA MET A 1 14.67 -10.77 13.73
C MET A 1 14.34 -10.00 12.46
N LEU A 2 13.75 -8.82 12.57
CA LEU A 2 13.36 -7.97 11.41
C LEU A 2 14.53 -7.70 10.42
N GLU A 3 15.73 -7.55 10.93
CA GLU A 3 16.94 -7.25 10.14
C GLU A 3 17.39 -8.38 9.19
N ALA A 4 16.96 -9.60 9.45
CA ALA A 4 17.33 -10.78 8.65
C ALA A 4 16.28 -11.15 7.59
N SER A 5 15.23 -10.33 7.45
CA SER A 5 14.06 -10.67 6.62
C SER A 5 14.16 -10.23 5.15
N GLY A 6 15.25 -9.55 4.74
CA GLY A 6 15.37 -8.96 3.41
C GLY A 6 14.56 -7.67 3.19
N ILE A 7 13.81 -7.23 4.20
CA ILE A 7 13.05 -5.98 4.17
C ILE A 7 14.03 -4.78 4.17
N PRO A 8 13.74 -3.71 3.38
CA PRO A 8 14.56 -2.50 3.39
C PRO A 8 14.73 -1.91 4.79
N ASN A 9 15.95 -1.48 5.13
CA ASN A 9 16.28 -0.97 6.47
C ASN A 9 15.42 0.22 6.91
N ASN A 10 15.04 1.11 6.00
CA ASN A 10 14.16 2.23 6.27
C ASN A 10 12.77 1.78 6.74
N ILE A 11 12.25 0.69 6.17
CA ILE A 11 10.97 0.09 6.56
C ILE A 11 11.12 -0.67 7.89
N VAL A 12 12.22 -1.41 8.07
CA VAL A 12 12.54 -2.05 9.35
C VAL A 12 12.57 -1.02 10.48
N ASN A 13 13.19 0.14 10.27
CA ASN A 13 13.23 1.20 11.26
C ASN A 13 11.83 1.75 11.57
N ALA A 14 11.01 2.01 10.55
CA ALA A 14 9.62 2.45 10.76
C ALA A 14 8.80 1.43 11.56
N MET A 15 9.01 0.14 11.33
CA MET A 15 8.37 -0.93 12.12
C MET A 15 8.85 -0.93 13.57
N LYS A 16 10.16 -0.80 13.82
CA LYS A 16 10.73 -0.72 15.16
C LYS A 16 10.21 0.49 15.94
N ASP A 17 10.11 1.64 15.30
CA ASP A 17 9.56 2.86 15.90
C ASP A 17 8.09 2.70 16.33
N LYS A 18 7.37 1.79 15.69
CA LYS A 18 6.00 1.37 16.06
C LYS A 18 5.94 0.21 17.05
N GLY A 19 7.08 -0.26 17.56
CA GLY A 19 7.15 -1.32 18.55
C GLY A 19 7.13 -2.75 17.99
N TYR A 20 7.33 -2.92 16.69
CA TYR A 20 7.46 -4.25 16.11
C TYR A 20 8.85 -4.81 16.40
N GLU A 21 8.92 -5.93 17.11
CA GLU A 21 10.17 -6.65 17.39
C GLU A 21 10.44 -7.77 16.37
N LYS A 22 9.37 -8.33 15.81
CA LYS A 22 9.40 -9.42 14.84
C LYS A 22 8.22 -9.33 13.89
N LEU A 23 8.30 -10.00 12.76
CA LEU A 23 7.18 -10.17 11.85
C LEU A 23 6.14 -11.12 12.45
N THR A 24 4.89 -10.93 12.09
CA THR A 24 3.83 -11.92 12.34
C THR A 24 3.93 -13.06 11.31
N PRO A 25 3.34 -14.25 11.58
CA PRO A 25 3.40 -15.35 10.63
C PRO A 25 2.93 -15.01 9.22
N VAL A 26 1.86 -14.20 9.08
CA VAL A 26 1.37 -13.79 7.77
C VAL A 26 2.33 -12.82 7.06
N GLN A 27 3.05 -11.99 7.80
CA GLN A 27 4.06 -11.09 7.25
C GLN A 27 5.31 -11.83 6.80
N GLU A 28 5.75 -12.83 7.58
CA GLU A 28 6.86 -13.71 7.19
C GLU A 28 6.53 -14.53 5.95
N GLU A 29 5.28 -14.95 5.82
CA GLU A 29 4.85 -15.78 4.68
C GLU A 29 4.87 -15.00 3.37
N VAL A 30 4.32 -13.78 3.32
CA VAL A 30 4.16 -13.01 2.07
C VAL A 30 5.47 -12.49 1.48
N ILE A 31 6.55 -12.44 2.25
CA ILE A 31 7.87 -11.96 1.77
C ILE A 31 8.78 -13.07 1.27
N LYS A 32 8.31 -14.32 1.24
CA LYS A 32 9.11 -15.44 0.72
C LYS A 32 9.34 -15.28 -0.77
N GLU A 33 10.58 -15.46 -1.20
CA GLU A 33 11.01 -15.34 -2.59
C GLU A 33 10.21 -16.24 -3.55
N GLU A 34 9.77 -17.41 -3.06
CA GLU A 34 8.96 -18.36 -3.83
C GLU A 34 7.60 -17.80 -4.29
N TYR A 35 7.11 -16.72 -3.66
CA TYR A 35 5.85 -16.05 -4.01
C TYR A 35 6.04 -14.79 -4.85
N SER A 36 7.28 -14.44 -5.17
CA SER A 36 7.56 -13.26 -5.99
C SER A 36 6.93 -13.36 -7.37
N GLY A 37 6.15 -12.36 -7.76
CA GLY A 37 5.45 -12.32 -9.05
C GLY A 37 4.23 -13.24 -9.16
N LEU A 38 3.79 -13.84 -8.07
CA LEU A 38 2.59 -14.69 -8.05
C LEU A 38 1.37 -13.95 -7.52
N ASP A 39 0.19 -14.36 -7.97
CA ASP A 39 -1.08 -13.99 -7.36
C ASP A 39 -1.25 -14.75 -6.05
N LEU A 40 -1.54 -14.03 -4.96
CA LEU A 40 -1.64 -14.61 -3.62
C LEU A 40 -3.06 -14.50 -3.07
N LEU A 41 -3.60 -15.61 -2.56
CA LEU A 41 -4.79 -15.63 -1.71
C LEU A 41 -4.37 -15.88 -0.26
N VAL A 42 -4.49 -14.86 0.58
CA VAL A 42 -4.02 -14.91 1.97
C VAL A 42 -5.21 -14.90 2.93
N SER A 43 -5.36 -15.97 3.73
CA SER A 43 -6.34 -16.06 4.81
C SER A 43 -5.64 -15.95 6.16
N ALA A 44 -6.06 -14.99 6.96
CA ALA A 44 -5.53 -14.79 8.31
C ALA A 44 -6.57 -14.09 9.20
N GLN A 45 -6.49 -14.32 10.50
CA GLN A 45 -7.42 -13.72 11.48
C GLN A 45 -7.31 -12.19 11.52
N THR A 46 -8.37 -11.53 12.01
CA THR A 46 -8.35 -10.11 12.32
C THR A 46 -7.25 -9.81 13.36
N GLY A 47 -6.51 -8.72 13.17
CA GLY A 47 -5.39 -8.36 14.06
C GLY A 47 -4.09 -9.12 13.81
N SER A 48 -4.01 -9.98 12.80
CA SER A 48 -2.79 -10.72 12.45
C SER A 48 -1.71 -9.90 11.71
N GLY A 49 -1.98 -8.62 11.41
CA GLY A 49 -1.04 -7.75 10.70
C GLY A 49 -1.13 -7.84 9.17
N LYS A 50 -2.29 -8.22 8.62
CA LYS A 50 -2.50 -8.33 7.16
C LYS A 50 -2.22 -7.03 6.40
N THR A 51 -2.56 -5.87 6.95
CA THR A 51 -2.34 -4.58 6.29
C THR A 51 -0.85 -4.35 6.01
N ILE A 52 -0.01 -4.63 6.98
CA ILE A 52 1.45 -4.55 6.78
C ILE A 52 1.94 -5.67 5.86
N ALA A 53 1.33 -6.86 5.92
CA ALA A 53 1.70 -7.98 5.05
C ALA A 53 1.54 -7.62 3.55
N PHE A 54 0.40 -7.07 3.13
CA PHE A 54 0.28 -6.66 1.72
C PHE A 54 1.09 -5.39 1.41
N GLY A 55 1.35 -4.53 2.39
CA GLY A 55 2.33 -3.45 2.24
C GLY A 55 3.74 -3.98 1.93
N LEU A 56 4.19 -5.01 2.63
CA LEU A 56 5.46 -5.68 2.37
C LEU A 56 5.52 -6.29 0.97
N ALA A 57 4.45 -6.97 0.54
CA ALA A 57 4.37 -7.55 -0.80
C ALA A 57 4.43 -6.49 -1.91
N ILE A 58 3.86 -5.31 -1.68
CA ILE A 58 3.91 -4.17 -2.63
C ILE A 58 5.31 -3.58 -2.72
N VAL A 59 6.00 -3.40 -1.59
CA VAL A 59 7.31 -2.74 -1.53
C VAL A 59 8.31 -3.40 -2.47
N ASP A 60 8.38 -4.70 -2.47
CA ASP A 60 9.35 -5.46 -3.26
C ASP A 60 9.17 -5.26 -4.77
N ASN A 61 7.93 -5.06 -5.20
CA ASN A 61 7.59 -4.87 -6.61
C ASN A 61 7.72 -3.42 -7.10
N LEU A 62 7.61 -2.43 -6.21
CA LEU A 62 7.51 -1.01 -6.60
C LEU A 62 8.71 -0.16 -6.22
N THR A 63 9.63 -0.67 -5.40
CA THR A 63 10.82 0.07 -5.01
C THR A 63 11.97 -0.13 -6.01
N THR A 64 12.86 0.86 -6.07
CA THR A 64 14.10 0.80 -6.84
C THR A 64 15.19 0.08 -6.04
N ASP A 65 16.38 -0.09 -6.64
CA ASP A 65 17.57 -0.62 -5.96
C ASP A 65 17.94 0.16 -4.69
N SER A 66 17.60 1.45 -4.65
CA SER A 66 17.73 2.29 -3.44
C SER A 66 16.63 2.06 -2.41
N LYS A 67 15.69 1.17 -2.68
CA LYS A 67 14.51 0.89 -1.85
C LYS A 67 13.62 2.10 -1.57
N LEU A 68 13.60 3.05 -2.51
CA LEU A 68 12.73 4.22 -2.52
C LEU A 68 11.74 4.14 -3.68
N PHE A 69 10.55 4.69 -3.46
CA PHE A 69 9.57 4.87 -4.52
C PHE A 69 9.96 6.04 -5.43
N LYS A 70 9.82 5.88 -6.72
CA LYS A 70 9.92 6.98 -7.69
C LYS A 70 8.55 7.60 -7.92
N THR A 71 8.52 8.86 -8.37
CA THR A 71 7.27 9.46 -8.86
C THR A 71 6.83 8.74 -10.14
N PRO A 72 5.70 8.03 -10.15
CA PRO A 72 5.25 7.27 -11.30
C PRO A 72 4.56 8.16 -12.34
N LYS A 73 4.35 7.64 -13.55
CA LYS A 73 3.51 8.31 -14.56
C LYS A 73 2.03 8.26 -14.17
N SER A 74 1.60 7.14 -13.61
CA SER A 74 0.29 6.89 -13.01
C SER A 74 0.44 5.91 -11.86
N PRO A 75 -0.56 5.75 -10.98
CA PRO A 75 -0.48 4.84 -9.84
C PRO A 75 -0.11 3.41 -10.26
N GLU A 76 0.69 2.76 -9.42
CA GLU A 76 1.25 1.43 -9.68
C GLU A 76 0.66 0.35 -8.78
N ALA A 77 -0.01 0.76 -7.69
CA ALA A 77 -0.73 -0.16 -6.82
C ALA A 77 -2.12 0.38 -6.46
N LEU A 78 -3.07 -0.53 -6.41
CA LEU A 78 -4.46 -0.28 -6.03
C LEU A 78 -4.88 -1.23 -4.92
N ILE A 79 -5.38 -0.66 -3.82
CA ILE A 79 -5.93 -1.41 -2.70
C ILE A 79 -7.44 -1.13 -2.61
N ILE A 80 -8.23 -2.17 -2.79
CA ILE A 80 -9.69 -2.09 -2.76
C ILE A 80 -10.20 -2.66 -1.45
N VAL A 81 -11.00 -1.88 -0.73
CA VAL A 81 -11.61 -2.28 0.53
C VAL A 81 -13.10 -1.97 0.54
N PRO A 82 -13.91 -2.72 1.31
CA PRO A 82 -15.37 -2.62 1.23
C PRO A 82 -15.94 -1.35 1.85
N THR A 83 -15.26 -0.73 2.82
CA THR A 83 -15.79 0.42 3.55
C THR A 83 -14.83 1.61 3.57
N ARG A 84 -15.41 2.82 3.70
CA ARG A 84 -14.66 4.07 3.84
C ARG A 84 -13.72 4.05 5.05
N GLU A 85 -14.21 3.60 6.20
CA GLU A 85 -13.46 3.54 7.45
C GLU A 85 -12.22 2.66 7.29
N LEU A 86 -12.38 1.49 6.66
CA LEU A 86 -11.28 0.58 6.40
C LEU A 86 -10.27 1.17 5.40
N ALA A 87 -10.74 1.89 4.38
CA ALA A 87 -9.84 2.56 3.43
C ALA A 87 -8.95 3.61 4.12
N LEU A 88 -9.53 4.41 5.02
CA LEU A 88 -8.79 5.41 5.77
C LEU A 88 -7.82 4.77 6.76
N GLN A 89 -8.22 3.69 7.42
CA GLN A 89 -7.34 2.91 8.30
C GLN A 89 -6.15 2.33 7.53
N VAL A 90 -6.38 1.67 6.42
CA VAL A 90 -5.33 1.10 5.55
C VAL A 90 -4.39 2.17 5.06
N LYS A 91 -4.92 3.31 4.57
CA LYS A 91 -4.09 4.44 4.17
C LYS A 91 -3.19 4.93 5.30
N ASN A 92 -3.74 5.09 6.51
CA ASN A 92 -2.98 5.56 7.67
C ASN A 92 -1.88 4.56 8.07
N GLU A 93 -2.17 3.27 8.07
CA GLU A 93 -1.19 2.23 8.35
C GLU A 93 -0.05 2.22 7.33
N LEU A 94 -0.37 2.25 6.04
CA LEU A 94 0.64 2.31 4.98
C LEU A 94 1.43 3.63 5.00
N SER A 95 0.81 4.74 5.37
CA SER A 95 1.48 6.04 5.41
C SER A 95 2.62 6.09 6.42
N TRP A 96 2.46 5.54 7.62
CA TRP A 96 3.57 5.48 8.57
C TRP A 96 4.58 4.37 8.19
N PHE A 97 4.08 3.24 7.69
CA PHE A 97 4.91 2.10 7.29
C PHE A 97 5.88 2.46 6.14
N LEU A 98 5.43 3.28 5.19
CA LEU A 98 6.19 3.71 4.02
C LEU A 98 6.72 5.15 4.13
N ALA A 99 6.62 5.79 5.30
CA ALA A 99 6.98 7.21 5.47
C ALA A 99 8.41 7.56 5.04
N SER A 100 9.37 6.64 5.24
CA SER A 100 10.77 6.81 4.88
C SER A 100 11.14 6.29 3.48
N SER A 101 10.14 5.95 2.66
CA SER A 101 10.32 5.37 1.31
C SER A 101 9.92 6.33 0.20
N ASP A 102 9.57 7.57 0.49
CA ASP A 102 9.01 8.57 -0.44
C ASP A 102 7.72 8.13 -1.15
N ALA A 103 7.02 7.11 -0.62
CA ALA A 103 5.76 6.63 -1.17
C ALA A 103 4.65 7.66 -0.98
N LYS A 104 3.97 8.00 -2.06
CA LYS A 104 2.77 8.84 -2.01
C LYS A 104 1.52 7.96 -2.06
N ILE A 105 0.68 8.08 -1.04
CA ILE A 105 -0.54 7.27 -0.88
C ILE A 105 -1.74 8.19 -0.81
N VAL A 106 -2.75 7.94 -1.63
CA VAL A 106 -4.02 8.69 -1.61
C VAL A 106 -5.20 7.76 -1.41
N SER A 107 -6.31 8.32 -0.92
CA SER A 107 -7.56 7.57 -0.76
C SER A 107 -8.65 8.12 -1.66
N CYS A 108 -9.50 7.21 -2.18
CA CYS A 108 -10.68 7.50 -2.97
C CYS A 108 -11.88 6.81 -2.33
N VAL A 109 -12.67 7.56 -1.55
CA VAL A 109 -13.76 7.03 -0.74
C VAL A 109 -15.03 7.87 -0.87
N GLY A 110 -16.19 7.25 -0.83
CA GLY A 110 -17.46 7.95 -0.83
C GLY A 110 -17.61 8.91 0.35
N GLY A 111 -18.39 9.97 0.18
CA GLY A 111 -18.61 10.98 1.22
C GLY A 111 -17.51 12.04 1.35
N MET A 112 -16.41 11.92 0.65
CA MET A 112 -15.40 12.97 0.49
C MET A 112 -15.68 13.79 -0.78
N ASP A 113 -15.16 15.03 -0.82
CA ASP A 113 -15.28 15.86 -2.02
C ASP A 113 -14.48 15.25 -3.18
N ILE A 114 -15.17 14.95 -4.26
CA ILE A 114 -14.60 14.33 -5.46
C ILE A 114 -13.53 15.20 -6.11
N ARG A 115 -13.64 16.53 -6.01
CA ARG A 115 -12.64 17.47 -6.57
C ARG A 115 -11.33 17.40 -5.82
N THR A 116 -11.39 17.25 -4.50
CA THR A 116 -10.20 17.06 -3.66
C THR A 116 -9.51 15.74 -3.98
N GLU A 117 -10.27 14.67 -4.12
CA GLU A 117 -9.70 13.36 -4.51
C GLU A 117 -9.08 13.42 -5.91
N ARG A 118 -9.73 14.07 -6.88
CA ARG A 118 -9.15 14.31 -8.20
C ARG A 118 -7.80 15.01 -8.14
N ARG A 119 -7.70 16.12 -7.37
CA ARG A 119 -6.44 16.84 -7.17
C ARG A 119 -5.36 15.94 -6.56
N ASN A 120 -5.73 15.10 -5.60
CA ASN A 120 -4.81 14.14 -5.00
C ASN A 120 -4.32 13.10 -6.03
N LEU A 121 -5.18 12.60 -6.90
CA LEU A 121 -4.79 11.70 -8.01
C LEU A 121 -3.86 12.39 -9.02
N GLU A 122 -4.07 13.67 -9.32
CA GLU A 122 -3.21 14.49 -10.19
C GLU A 122 -1.78 14.66 -9.63
N THR A 123 -1.56 14.44 -8.33
CA THR A 123 -0.22 14.47 -7.72
C THR A 123 0.65 13.25 -8.04
N LYS A 124 0.16 12.34 -8.87
CA LYS A 124 0.85 11.10 -9.28
C LYS A 124 1.24 10.22 -8.07
N PRO A 125 0.26 9.72 -7.30
CA PRO A 125 0.55 8.83 -6.18
C PRO A 125 1.09 7.49 -6.67
N ASN A 126 1.85 6.81 -5.81
CA ASN A 126 2.29 5.43 -6.05
C ASN A 126 1.15 4.45 -5.76
N ILE A 127 0.42 4.69 -4.68
CA ILE A 127 -0.60 3.76 -4.15
C ILE A 127 -1.92 4.51 -4.00
N VAL A 128 -2.99 3.90 -4.49
CA VAL A 128 -4.38 4.35 -4.28
C VAL A 128 -5.11 3.33 -3.42
N VAL A 129 -5.76 3.81 -2.37
CA VAL A 129 -6.63 2.99 -1.51
C VAL A 129 -8.06 3.50 -1.68
N GLY A 130 -9.02 2.61 -1.92
CA GLY A 130 -10.38 3.10 -2.09
C GLY A 130 -11.48 2.07 -1.98
N THR A 131 -12.70 2.57 -2.02
CA THR A 131 -13.92 1.75 -2.09
C THR A 131 -14.37 1.58 -3.54
N PRO A 132 -15.00 0.43 -3.88
CA PRO A 132 -15.29 0.08 -5.28
C PRO A 132 -16.07 1.15 -6.04
N GLY A 133 -17.13 1.70 -5.47
CA GLY A 133 -18.00 2.67 -6.15
C GLY A 133 -17.27 3.98 -6.48
N ARG A 134 -16.48 4.52 -5.56
CA ARG A 134 -15.74 5.76 -5.78
C ARG A 134 -14.54 5.56 -6.73
N LEU A 135 -13.86 4.41 -6.64
CA LEU A 135 -12.80 4.06 -7.59
C LEU A 135 -13.33 3.96 -9.01
N LYS A 136 -14.46 3.26 -9.19
CA LYS A 136 -15.16 3.18 -10.50
C LYS A 136 -15.50 4.58 -11.03
N ASP A 137 -16.07 5.46 -10.21
CA ASP A 137 -16.44 6.82 -10.61
C ASP A 137 -15.21 7.62 -11.09
N HIS A 138 -14.08 7.57 -10.39
CA HIS A 138 -12.85 8.22 -10.84
C HIS A 138 -12.29 7.63 -12.13
N ILE A 139 -12.35 6.31 -12.31
CA ILE A 139 -11.89 5.64 -13.53
C ILE A 139 -12.76 6.06 -14.73
N GLU A 140 -14.08 6.02 -14.59
CA GLU A 140 -15.03 6.38 -15.66
C GLU A 140 -14.93 7.86 -16.05
N ARG A 141 -14.61 8.75 -15.10
CA ARG A 141 -14.37 10.17 -15.37
C ARG A 141 -12.98 10.48 -15.94
N GLY A 142 -12.10 9.49 -16.04
CA GLY A 142 -10.73 9.66 -16.50
C GLY A 142 -9.79 10.33 -15.48
N TYR A 143 -10.19 10.41 -14.20
CA TYR A 143 -9.36 10.99 -13.13
C TYR A 143 -8.36 10.00 -12.55
N PHE A 144 -8.64 8.71 -12.67
CA PHE A 144 -7.76 7.63 -12.21
C PHE A 144 -7.33 6.75 -13.39
N ASN A 145 -6.07 6.90 -13.77
CA ASN A 145 -5.45 6.07 -14.81
C ASN A 145 -4.89 4.79 -14.17
N VAL A 146 -5.41 3.64 -14.59
CA VAL A 146 -5.04 2.31 -14.08
C VAL A 146 -4.05 1.56 -14.99
N SER A 147 -3.46 2.22 -15.97
CA SER A 147 -2.61 1.55 -16.99
C SER A 147 -1.32 0.96 -16.45
N ASN A 148 -0.88 1.36 -15.26
CA ASN A 148 0.34 0.88 -14.61
C ASN A 148 0.07 0.00 -13.38
N ILE A 149 -1.20 -0.32 -13.10
CA ILE A 149 -1.57 -1.23 -12.00
C ILE A 149 -1.20 -2.67 -12.37
#